data_999fd6845f63e8565feaa2997e4bd082
#
_entry.id   999fd6845f63e8565feaa2997e4bd082
#
_cell.length_a   1.000
_cell.length_b   1.000
_cell.length_c   1.000
_cell.angle_alpha   90.00
_cell.angle_beta   90.00
_cell.angle_gamma   90.00
#
_symmetry.space_group_name_H-M   'P 1'
#
loop_
_entity.id
_entity.type
_entity.pdbx_description
1 polymer ?
#
loop_
_entity_poly.entity_id
_entity_poly.type
_entity_poly.pdbx_seq_one_letter_code
_entity_poly.pdbx_strand_id
1 'polypeptide(L)'
;VRATLERFAGAYRAAGAPPVVSATKGFDETTLERMTEILAELWRAEHPAALSGPSIAPETARGVPTAVTIACADEARARRFQELFTGDAFRAYTSDDVRGVELGGALKNVIALAAGICDGLGFGNNAKAALITRGLAEMTRLGVALGAHPQTFYGLSGPGALMVTCLSPQTRNRPAGERLGRGEGVAHLLGCS
;
A
#
# COMPACT_ATOMS: atom_id res chain seq x y z
N VAL A 1 10.03 9.80 -3.29
CA VAL A 1 10.41 9.12 -2.05
C VAL A 1 11.93 9.07 -1.92
N ARG A 2 12.67 8.56 -2.90
CA ARG A 2 14.13 8.40 -2.87
C ARG A 2 14.85 9.69 -2.44
N ALA A 3 14.63 10.82 -3.11
CA ALA A 3 15.23 12.10 -2.77
C ALA A 3 14.96 12.57 -1.33
N THR A 4 13.77 12.25 -0.79
CA THR A 4 13.46 12.53 0.62
C THR A 4 14.29 11.66 1.55
N LEU A 5 14.39 10.35 1.27
CA LEU A 5 15.15 9.42 2.09
C LEU A 5 16.65 9.73 2.06
N GLU A 6 17.21 10.10 0.91
CA GLU A 6 18.61 10.55 0.78
C GLU A 6 18.91 11.73 1.71
N ARG A 7 18.03 12.73 1.72
CA ARG A 7 18.17 13.92 2.57
C ARG A 7 18.22 13.58 4.05
N PHE A 8 17.50 12.56 4.51
CA PHE A 8 17.44 12.18 5.93
C PHE A 8 18.38 11.04 6.33
N ALA A 9 19.13 10.44 5.39
CA ALA A 9 20.03 9.32 5.69
C ALA A 9 21.10 9.63 6.75
N GLY A 10 21.64 10.85 6.75
CA GLY A 10 22.60 11.31 7.76
C GLY A 10 21.98 11.40 9.15
N ALA A 11 20.79 12.00 9.25
CA ALA A 11 20.06 12.14 10.50
C ALA A 11 19.64 10.78 11.08
N TYR A 12 19.21 9.85 10.23
CA TYR A 12 18.87 8.48 10.64
C TYR A 12 20.08 7.77 11.30
N ARG A 13 21.25 7.83 10.66
CA ARG A 13 22.47 7.25 11.21
C ARG A 13 22.93 7.94 12.50
N ALA A 14 22.85 9.26 12.57
CA ALA A 14 23.18 10.02 13.78
C ALA A 14 22.26 9.68 14.96
N ALA A 15 21.03 9.28 14.70
CA ALA A 15 20.07 8.80 15.69
C ALA A 15 20.32 7.35 16.16
N GLY A 16 21.42 6.71 15.72
CA GLY A 16 21.74 5.33 16.07
C GLY A 16 21.02 4.28 15.23
N ALA A 17 20.58 4.65 14.03
CA ALA A 17 19.90 3.76 13.06
C ALA A 17 18.74 2.94 13.70
N PRO A 18 17.71 3.58 14.26
CA PRO A 18 16.63 2.88 14.94
C PRO A 18 15.85 1.96 13.99
N PRO A 19 15.14 0.94 14.49
CA PRO A 19 14.25 0.14 13.68
C PRO A 19 13.25 1.01 12.90
N VAL A 20 13.04 0.72 11.61
CA VAL A 20 12.20 1.54 10.72
C VAL A 20 11.08 0.72 10.10
N VAL A 21 9.90 1.32 9.99
CA VAL A 21 8.75 0.78 9.27
C VAL A 21 8.26 1.79 8.23
N SER A 22 8.09 1.32 6.99
CA SER A 22 7.53 2.12 5.90
C SER A 22 6.02 1.90 5.79
N ALA A 23 5.24 2.98 5.83
CA ALA A 23 3.83 2.98 5.46
C ALA A 23 3.59 3.51 4.02
N THR A 24 4.67 3.84 3.29
CA THR A 24 4.62 4.32 1.91
C THR A 24 4.32 3.15 0.97
N LYS A 25 3.39 3.39 0.03
CA LYS A 25 2.95 2.38 -0.95
C LYS A 25 3.39 2.80 -2.35
N GLY A 26 3.90 1.85 -3.11
CA GLY A 26 4.38 2.08 -4.47
C GLY A 26 5.80 1.58 -4.68
N PHE A 27 6.32 1.90 -5.85
CA PHE A 27 7.69 1.60 -6.27
C PHE A 27 8.44 2.90 -6.57
N ASP A 28 9.76 2.83 -6.59
CA ASP A 28 10.56 3.87 -7.20
C ASP A 28 10.29 3.90 -8.72
N GLU A 29 10.08 5.08 -9.28
CA GLU A 29 9.68 5.23 -10.68
C GLU A 29 10.81 4.86 -11.66
N THR A 30 12.06 4.93 -11.23
CA THR A 30 13.24 4.68 -12.07
C THR A 30 13.78 3.27 -11.89
N THR A 31 13.94 2.82 -10.63
CA THR A 31 14.57 1.54 -10.30
C THR A 31 13.57 0.41 -10.11
N LEU A 32 12.28 0.73 -9.93
CA LEU A 32 11.20 -0.19 -9.56
C LEU A 32 11.40 -0.87 -8.19
N GLU A 33 12.31 -0.35 -7.39
CA GLU A 33 12.56 -0.86 -6.04
C GLU A 33 11.38 -0.58 -5.11
N ARG A 34 11.18 -1.51 -4.18
CA ARG A 34 10.21 -1.37 -3.10
C ARG A 34 10.76 -0.42 -2.03
N MET A 35 9.87 0.14 -1.22
CA MET A 35 10.25 1.12 -0.19
C MET A 35 11.24 0.55 0.82
N THR A 36 11.11 -0.72 1.20
CA THR A 36 12.05 -1.38 2.12
C THR A 36 13.42 -1.62 1.48
N GLU A 37 13.50 -1.87 0.17
CA GLU A 37 14.77 -1.98 -0.56
C GLU A 37 15.51 -0.63 -0.58
N ILE A 38 14.80 0.45 -0.86
CA ILE A 38 15.35 1.82 -0.82
C ILE A 38 15.84 2.19 0.59
N LEU A 39 15.10 1.81 1.65
CA LEU A 39 15.55 2.03 3.03
C LEU A 39 16.80 1.23 3.36
N ALA A 40 16.88 -0.02 2.93
CA ALA A 40 18.07 -0.84 3.11
C ALA A 40 19.28 -0.27 2.37
N GLU A 41 19.11 0.21 1.14
CA GLU A 41 20.16 0.82 0.33
C GLU A 41 20.64 2.14 0.93
N LEU A 42 19.76 3.13 1.06
CA LEU A 42 20.13 4.51 1.39
C LEU A 42 20.43 4.72 2.87
N TRP A 43 19.69 4.05 3.74
CA TRP A 43 19.81 4.20 5.19
C TRP A 43 20.67 3.10 5.83
N ARG A 44 20.99 2.03 5.07
CA ARG A 44 21.57 0.79 5.59
C ARG A 44 20.74 0.21 6.72
N ALA A 45 19.41 0.36 6.60
CA ALA A 45 18.49 -0.15 7.59
C ALA A 45 18.49 -1.67 7.55
N GLU A 46 18.75 -2.28 8.69
CA GLU A 46 18.65 -3.74 8.84
C GLU A 46 17.20 -4.16 8.99
N HIS A 47 16.75 -5.08 8.16
CA HIS A 47 15.39 -5.62 8.19
C HIS A 47 14.29 -4.53 8.31
N PRO A 48 14.23 -3.56 7.37
CA PRO A 48 13.18 -2.56 7.39
C PRO A 48 11.82 -3.24 7.24
N ALA A 49 10.83 -2.78 8.01
CA ALA A 49 9.49 -3.32 7.98
C ALA A 49 8.60 -2.54 7.01
N ALA A 50 7.55 -3.20 6.50
CA ALA A 50 6.49 -2.60 5.71
C ALA A 50 5.15 -2.68 6.45
N LEU A 51 4.37 -1.59 6.42
CA LEU A 51 3.00 -1.54 6.93
C LEU A 51 2.02 -1.33 5.78
N SER A 52 1.04 -2.23 5.66
CA SER A 52 -0.02 -2.12 4.66
C SER A 52 -1.33 -2.71 5.17
N GLY A 53 -2.46 -2.30 4.55
CA GLY A 53 -3.79 -2.74 4.92
C GLY A 53 -4.85 -1.67 4.64
N PRO A 54 -6.11 -1.92 5.02
CA PRO A 54 -7.21 -0.96 4.93
C PRO A 54 -7.06 0.10 6.03
N SER A 55 -6.34 1.18 5.74
CA SER A 55 -6.01 2.25 6.70
C SER A 55 -6.14 3.63 6.06
N ILE A 56 -7.37 4.11 5.93
CA ILE A 56 -7.65 5.47 5.46
C ILE A 56 -7.23 6.44 6.57
N ALA A 57 -6.23 7.28 6.30
CA ALA A 57 -5.60 8.11 7.32
C ALA A 57 -6.58 8.99 8.12
N PRO A 58 -7.58 9.70 7.53
CA PRO A 58 -8.56 10.45 8.30
C PRO A 58 -9.43 9.59 9.22
N GLU A 59 -9.72 8.35 8.87
CA GLU A 59 -10.47 7.42 9.72
C GLU A 59 -9.61 6.94 10.89
N THR A 60 -8.41 6.49 10.61
CA THR A 60 -7.45 6.08 11.63
C THR A 60 -7.17 7.19 12.63
N ALA A 61 -6.97 8.43 12.16
CA ALA A 61 -6.73 9.59 13.02
C ALA A 61 -7.91 9.94 13.94
N ARG A 62 -9.13 9.58 13.57
CA ARG A 62 -10.34 9.75 14.41
C ARG A 62 -10.61 8.57 15.33
N GLY A 63 -9.72 7.57 15.38
CA GLY A 63 -9.92 6.38 16.20
C GLY A 63 -10.99 5.41 15.65
N VAL A 64 -11.28 5.45 14.34
CA VAL A 64 -12.15 4.45 13.71
C VAL A 64 -11.42 3.11 13.66
N PRO A 65 -12.07 1.98 14.01
CA PRO A 65 -11.44 0.68 14.02
C PRO A 65 -10.70 0.37 12.72
N THR A 66 -9.39 0.10 12.85
CA THR A 66 -8.48 -0.11 11.73
C THR A 66 -7.62 -1.34 11.98
N ALA A 67 -7.42 -2.17 10.95
CA ALA A 67 -6.52 -3.32 11.02
C ALA A 67 -5.51 -3.27 9.87
N VAL A 68 -4.24 -3.57 10.19
CA VAL A 68 -3.13 -3.56 9.23
C VAL A 68 -2.24 -4.77 9.39
N THR A 69 -1.40 -5.04 8.39
CA THR A 69 -0.28 -5.98 8.47
C THR A 69 1.03 -5.21 8.54
N ILE A 70 1.89 -5.60 9.48
CA ILE A 70 3.28 -5.17 9.57
C ILE A 70 4.14 -6.38 9.19
N ALA A 71 4.87 -6.25 8.09
CA ALA A 71 5.77 -7.30 7.63
C ALA A 71 7.23 -6.94 7.88
N CYS A 72 7.98 -7.87 8.47
CA CYS A 72 9.40 -7.74 8.70
C CYS A 72 10.06 -9.12 8.62
N ALA A 73 11.23 -9.22 7.98
CA ALA A 73 11.99 -10.47 7.93
C ALA A 73 12.52 -10.90 9.32
N ASP A 74 12.65 -9.96 10.24
CA ASP A 74 12.98 -10.20 11.65
C ASP A 74 11.69 -10.26 12.47
N GLU A 75 11.34 -11.44 12.96
CA GLU A 75 10.11 -11.67 13.73
C GLU A 75 10.06 -10.85 15.03
N ALA A 76 11.17 -10.69 15.73
CA ALA A 76 11.21 -9.91 16.97
C ALA A 76 10.91 -8.43 16.71
N ARG A 77 11.44 -7.87 15.61
CA ARG A 77 11.09 -6.51 15.17
C ARG A 77 9.63 -6.40 14.73
N ALA A 78 9.11 -7.40 14.01
CA ALA A 78 7.70 -7.41 13.62
C ALA A 78 6.79 -7.36 14.86
N ARG A 79 7.06 -8.18 15.88
CA ARG A 79 6.33 -8.21 17.16
C ARG A 79 6.46 -6.88 17.92
N ARG A 80 7.65 -6.30 18.00
CA ARG A 80 7.86 -5.00 18.63
C ARG A 80 7.06 -3.88 17.96
N PHE A 81 7.01 -3.85 16.63
CA PHE A 81 6.16 -2.92 15.90
C PHE A 81 4.67 -3.21 16.12
N GLN A 82 4.27 -4.48 16.16
CA GLN A 82 2.90 -4.87 16.49
C GLN A 82 2.47 -4.31 17.84
N GLU A 83 3.28 -4.48 18.88
CA GLU A 83 3.02 -3.97 20.23
C GLU A 83 2.93 -2.43 20.23
N LEU A 84 3.86 -1.77 19.54
CA LEU A 84 3.91 -0.31 19.46
C LEU A 84 2.69 0.31 18.76
N PHE A 85 2.20 -0.33 17.70
CA PHE A 85 1.08 0.19 16.89
C PHE A 85 -0.28 -0.29 17.37
N THR A 86 -0.38 -1.43 18.08
CA THR A 86 -1.66 -1.97 18.54
C THR A 86 -2.21 -1.14 19.70
N GLY A 87 -3.45 -0.70 19.57
CA GLY A 87 -4.21 0.04 20.58
C GLY A 87 -5.70 -0.27 20.46
N ASP A 88 -6.54 0.46 21.18
CA ASP A 88 -7.98 0.19 21.31
C ASP A 88 -8.72 0.16 19.96
N ALA A 89 -8.34 1.04 19.05
CA ALA A 89 -8.97 1.14 17.73
C ALA A 89 -8.03 0.74 16.57
N PHE A 90 -6.79 0.36 16.85
CA PHE A 90 -5.82 0.01 15.82
C PHE A 90 -5.20 -1.36 16.09
N ARG A 91 -5.44 -2.32 15.19
CA ARG A 91 -4.93 -3.67 15.31
C ARG A 91 -3.84 -3.94 14.27
N ALA A 92 -2.63 -4.27 14.70
CA ALA A 92 -1.55 -4.72 13.85
C ALA A 92 -1.41 -6.26 13.89
N TYR A 93 -1.28 -6.88 12.72
CA TYR A 93 -0.91 -8.28 12.54
C TYR A 93 0.49 -8.37 11.98
N THR A 94 1.24 -9.39 12.32
CA THR A 94 2.60 -9.61 11.80
C THR A 94 2.62 -10.52 10.58
N SER A 95 3.65 -10.36 9.74
CA SER A 95 3.98 -11.22 8.61
C SER A 95 5.48 -11.23 8.39
N ASP A 96 6.01 -12.30 7.84
CA ASP A 96 7.39 -12.40 7.34
C ASP A 96 7.51 -12.02 5.86
N ASP A 97 6.40 -11.98 5.12
CA ASP A 97 6.36 -11.65 3.69
C ASP A 97 6.34 -10.13 3.45
N VAL A 98 7.48 -9.47 3.68
CA VAL A 98 7.66 -8.04 3.39
C VAL A 98 7.31 -7.72 1.95
N ARG A 99 7.76 -8.58 1.02
CA ARG A 99 7.55 -8.40 -0.42
C ARG A 99 6.07 -8.40 -0.79
N GLY A 100 5.34 -9.39 -0.33
CA GLY A 100 3.90 -9.50 -0.61
C GLY A 100 3.09 -8.35 -0.03
N VAL A 101 3.42 -7.90 1.18
CA VAL A 101 2.73 -6.77 1.84
C VAL A 101 2.97 -5.46 1.07
N GLU A 102 4.18 -5.20 0.58
CA GLU A 102 4.47 -4.03 -0.24
C GLU A 102 3.82 -4.10 -1.62
N LEU A 103 3.92 -5.27 -2.30
CA LEU A 103 3.30 -5.48 -3.62
C LEU A 103 1.78 -5.31 -3.56
N GLY A 104 1.12 -5.89 -2.56
CA GLY A 104 -0.32 -5.70 -2.36
C GLY A 104 -0.70 -4.24 -2.22
N GLY A 105 0.07 -3.49 -1.42
CA GLY A 105 -0.13 -2.06 -1.22
C GLY A 105 0.12 -1.21 -2.46
N ALA A 106 1.07 -1.58 -3.32
CA ALA A 106 1.43 -0.86 -4.53
C ALA A 106 0.46 -1.13 -5.68
N LEU A 107 0.23 -2.41 -6.00
CA LEU A 107 -0.53 -2.86 -7.16
C LEU A 107 -2.02 -2.51 -7.08
N LYS A 108 -2.60 -2.46 -5.88
CA LYS A 108 -4.02 -2.11 -5.70
C LYS A 108 -4.42 -0.77 -6.31
N ASN A 109 -3.49 0.17 -6.44
CA ASN A 109 -3.78 1.51 -6.92
C ASN A 109 -4.25 1.52 -8.37
N VAL A 110 -3.69 0.63 -9.21
CA VAL A 110 -4.10 0.46 -10.62
C VAL A 110 -5.54 -0.05 -10.69
N ILE A 111 -5.87 -1.05 -9.87
CA ILE A 111 -7.22 -1.62 -9.83
C ILE A 111 -8.23 -0.60 -9.29
N ALA A 112 -7.84 0.20 -8.32
CA ALA A 112 -8.70 1.27 -7.78
C ALA A 112 -9.01 2.36 -8.82
N LEU A 113 -8.02 2.73 -9.65
CA LEU A 113 -8.23 3.64 -10.77
C LEU A 113 -9.24 3.06 -11.78
N ALA A 114 -9.05 1.79 -12.16
CA ALA A 114 -9.95 1.08 -13.07
C ALA A 114 -11.37 0.93 -12.49
N ALA A 115 -11.50 0.67 -11.18
CA ALA A 115 -12.81 0.63 -10.51
C ALA A 115 -13.52 1.99 -10.56
N GLY A 116 -12.76 3.08 -10.42
CA GLY A 116 -13.28 4.43 -10.60
C GLY A 116 -13.75 4.68 -12.06
N ILE A 117 -12.98 4.24 -13.06
CA ILE A 117 -13.39 4.34 -14.47
C ILE A 117 -14.71 3.59 -14.71
N CYS A 118 -14.88 2.40 -14.14
CA CYS A 118 -16.16 1.68 -14.18
C CYS A 118 -17.31 2.50 -13.61
N ASP A 119 -17.08 3.22 -12.50
CA ASP A 119 -18.08 4.10 -11.89
C ASP A 119 -18.44 5.26 -12.85
N GLY A 120 -17.42 5.91 -13.41
CA GLY A 120 -17.60 7.04 -14.33
C GLY A 120 -18.34 6.67 -15.62
N LEU A 121 -18.12 5.45 -16.13
CA LEU A 121 -18.81 4.88 -17.30
C LEU A 121 -20.22 4.34 -16.98
N GLY A 122 -20.62 4.29 -15.71
CA GLY A 122 -21.94 3.79 -15.32
C GLY A 122 -22.11 2.27 -15.44
N PHE A 123 -21.04 1.48 -15.43
CA PHE A 123 -21.10 0.02 -15.63
C PHE A 123 -21.73 -0.74 -14.46
N GLY A 124 -21.91 -0.11 -13.31
CA GLY A 124 -22.59 -0.68 -12.14
C GLY A 124 -21.74 -1.64 -11.32
N ASN A 125 -22.38 -2.19 -10.28
CA ASN A 125 -21.68 -2.97 -9.23
C ASN A 125 -21.18 -4.35 -9.72
N ASN A 126 -21.89 -4.99 -10.65
CA ASN A 126 -21.47 -6.31 -11.15
C ASN A 126 -20.15 -6.23 -11.90
N ALA A 127 -19.99 -5.24 -12.79
CA ALA A 127 -18.76 -5.01 -13.53
C ALA A 127 -17.62 -4.65 -12.58
N LYS A 128 -17.86 -3.77 -11.62
CA LYS A 128 -16.88 -3.39 -10.61
C LYS A 128 -16.44 -4.60 -9.76
N ALA A 129 -17.37 -5.43 -9.30
CA ALA A 129 -17.05 -6.64 -8.54
C ALA A 129 -16.19 -7.62 -9.36
N ALA A 130 -16.56 -7.84 -10.63
CA ALA A 130 -15.79 -8.67 -11.55
C ALA A 130 -14.37 -8.11 -11.76
N LEU A 131 -14.24 -6.80 -11.98
CA LEU A 131 -12.93 -6.13 -12.12
C LEU A 131 -12.06 -6.31 -10.87
N ILE A 132 -12.60 -6.06 -9.68
CA ILE A 132 -11.87 -6.21 -8.41
C ILE A 132 -11.40 -7.66 -8.22
N THR A 133 -12.29 -8.63 -8.47
CA THR A 133 -11.95 -10.06 -8.36
C THR A 133 -10.85 -10.46 -9.33
N ARG A 134 -10.95 -10.05 -10.59
CA ARG A 134 -9.91 -10.32 -11.60
C ARG A 134 -8.62 -9.60 -11.30
N GLY A 135 -8.71 -8.34 -10.87
CA GLY A 135 -7.56 -7.55 -10.46
C GLY A 135 -6.79 -8.19 -9.29
N LEU A 136 -7.50 -8.70 -8.28
CA LEU A 136 -6.88 -9.43 -7.18
C LEU A 136 -6.15 -10.70 -7.66
N ALA A 137 -6.75 -11.45 -8.58
CA ALA A 137 -6.11 -12.64 -9.16
C ALA A 137 -4.83 -12.28 -9.94
N GLU A 138 -4.82 -11.15 -10.64
CA GLU A 138 -3.63 -10.65 -11.35
C GLU A 138 -2.56 -10.16 -10.40
N MET A 139 -2.94 -9.40 -9.37
CA MET A 139 -2.02 -8.99 -8.30
C MET A 139 -1.35 -10.19 -7.64
N THR A 140 -2.13 -11.25 -7.36
CA THR A 140 -1.61 -12.48 -6.77
C THR A 140 -0.61 -13.17 -7.70
N ARG A 141 -0.95 -13.34 -8.99
CA ARG A 141 -0.02 -13.97 -9.96
C ARG A 141 1.28 -13.20 -10.11
N LEU A 142 1.19 -11.88 -10.25
CA LEU A 142 2.38 -11.03 -10.35
C LEU A 142 3.20 -11.07 -9.05
N GLY A 143 2.53 -10.98 -7.90
CA GLY A 143 3.19 -11.04 -6.61
C GLY A 143 3.95 -12.35 -6.39
N VAL A 144 3.33 -13.48 -6.71
CA VAL A 144 3.97 -14.80 -6.63
C VAL A 144 5.14 -14.92 -7.61
N ALA A 145 5.00 -14.43 -8.84
CA ALA A 145 6.09 -14.40 -9.82
C ALA A 145 7.29 -13.56 -9.33
N LEU A 146 7.03 -12.54 -8.52
CA LEU A 146 8.05 -11.70 -7.87
C LEU A 146 8.52 -12.29 -6.53
N GLY A 147 8.09 -13.48 -6.13
CA GLY A 147 8.55 -14.21 -4.95
C GLY A 147 7.83 -13.86 -3.65
N ALA A 148 6.62 -13.32 -3.72
CA ALA A 148 5.74 -13.14 -2.56
C ALA A 148 4.95 -14.44 -2.26
N HIS A 149 4.47 -14.57 -1.02
CA HIS A 149 3.63 -15.68 -0.64
C HIS A 149 2.18 -15.46 -1.13
N PRO A 150 1.54 -16.45 -1.79
CA PRO A 150 0.17 -16.27 -2.30
C PRO A 150 -0.84 -15.96 -1.18
N GLN A 151 -0.63 -16.47 0.03
CA GLN A 151 -1.49 -16.25 1.20
C GLN A 151 -1.57 -14.77 1.60
N THR A 152 -0.53 -13.99 1.36
CA THR A 152 -0.50 -12.55 1.65
C THR A 152 -1.58 -11.79 0.87
N PHE A 153 -1.90 -12.26 -0.35
CA PHE A 153 -2.93 -11.68 -1.20
C PHE A 153 -4.37 -12.10 -0.83
N TYR A 154 -4.57 -12.86 0.21
CA TYR A 154 -5.89 -13.14 0.82
C TYR A 154 -6.09 -12.41 2.15
N GLY A 155 -5.07 -11.70 2.64
CA GLY A 155 -5.07 -10.95 3.90
C GLY A 155 -5.39 -9.46 3.76
N LEU A 156 -5.10 -8.72 4.82
CA LEU A 156 -5.36 -7.27 4.89
C LEU A 156 -4.63 -6.45 3.83
N SER A 157 -3.42 -6.86 3.43
CA SER A 157 -2.63 -6.18 2.40
C SER A 157 -3.08 -6.49 0.97
N GLY A 158 -3.85 -7.55 0.77
CA GLY A 158 -4.49 -7.92 -0.50
C GLY A 158 -5.92 -7.34 -0.58
N PRO A 159 -6.97 -8.19 -0.43
CA PRO A 159 -8.36 -7.77 -0.56
C PRO A 159 -8.75 -6.67 0.42
N GLY A 160 -8.25 -6.67 1.66
CA GLY A 160 -8.56 -5.62 2.62
C GLY A 160 -8.19 -4.23 2.11
N ALA A 161 -6.95 -4.05 1.69
CA ALA A 161 -6.47 -2.78 1.13
C ALA A 161 -7.10 -2.46 -0.23
N LEU A 162 -7.36 -3.48 -1.08
CA LEU A 162 -7.96 -3.33 -2.40
C LEU A 162 -9.42 -2.88 -2.28
N MET A 163 -10.23 -3.55 -1.47
CA MET A 163 -11.66 -3.24 -1.28
C MET A 163 -11.86 -1.81 -0.79
N VAL A 164 -11.15 -1.40 0.26
CA VAL A 164 -11.29 -0.04 0.78
C VAL A 164 -10.88 1.01 -0.25
N THR A 165 -9.87 0.71 -1.10
CA THR A 165 -9.39 1.66 -2.10
C THR A 165 -10.32 1.76 -3.31
N CYS A 166 -10.97 0.66 -3.72
CA CYS A 166 -11.91 0.60 -4.84
C CYS A 166 -13.31 1.12 -4.49
N LEU A 167 -13.73 1.03 -3.22
CA LEU A 167 -15.10 1.37 -2.82
C LEU A 167 -15.22 2.73 -2.15
N SER A 168 -14.21 3.17 -1.38
CA SER A 168 -14.29 4.42 -0.64
C SER A 168 -14.09 5.64 -1.53
N PRO A 169 -14.94 6.66 -1.38
CA PRO A 169 -14.75 7.96 -2.05
C PRO A 169 -13.60 8.78 -1.42
N GLN A 170 -13.12 8.40 -0.24
CA GLN A 170 -12.04 9.10 0.47
C GLN A 170 -10.64 8.76 -0.05
N THR A 171 -10.52 7.82 -0.99
CA THR A 171 -9.25 7.48 -1.64
C THR A 171 -8.97 8.40 -2.83
N ARG A 172 -7.72 8.50 -3.27
CA ARG A 172 -7.35 9.38 -4.38
C ARG A 172 -7.58 8.74 -5.75
N ASN A 173 -7.27 7.45 -5.87
CA ASN A 173 -7.24 6.77 -7.19
C ASN A 173 -8.64 6.49 -7.74
N ARG A 174 -9.59 6.04 -6.90
CA ARG A 174 -10.95 5.78 -7.35
C ARG A 174 -11.65 7.05 -7.87
N PRO A 175 -11.70 8.18 -7.14
CA PRO A 175 -12.29 9.42 -7.68
C PRO A 175 -11.60 9.94 -8.94
N ALA A 176 -10.26 9.81 -9.04
CA ALA A 176 -9.54 10.16 -10.25
C ALA A 176 -9.99 9.30 -11.45
N GLY A 177 -10.13 7.98 -11.23
CA GLY A 177 -10.69 7.07 -12.25
C GLY A 177 -12.13 7.41 -12.64
N GLU A 178 -12.98 7.78 -11.69
CA GLU A 178 -14.36 8.16 -11.94
C GLU A 178 -14.44 9.41 -12.84
N ARG A 179 -13.59 10.41 -12.59
CA ARG A 179 -13.49 11.60 -13.46
C ARG A 179 -13.01 11.24 -14.87
N LEU A 180 -12.01 10.35 -14.99
CA LEU A 180 -11.58 9.82 -16.30
C LEU A 180 -12.70 9.11 -17.04
N GLY A 181 -13.45 8.24 -16.34
CA GLY A 181 -14.58 7.51 -16.92
C GLY A 181 -15.71 8.44 -17.40
N ARG A 182 -15.83 9.62 -16.81
CA ARG A 182 -16.76 10.68 -17.25
C ARG A 182 -16.21 11.53 -18.41
N GLY A 183 -15.01 11.22 -18.93
CA GLY A 183 -14.41 11.90 -20.08
C GLY A 183 -13.50 13.08 -19.71
N GLU A 184 -13.14 13.25 -18.45
CA GLU A 184 -12.20 14.30 -18.07
C GLU A 184 -10.76 13.96 -18.55
N GLY A 185 -10.07 14.93 -19.12
CA GLY A 185 -8.71 14.73 -19.65
C GLY A 185 -7.66 14.51 -18.56
N VAL A 186 -6.68 13.66 -18.85
CA VAL A 186 -5.56 13.34 -17.92
C VAL A 186 -4.79 14.59 -17.50
N ALA A 187 -4.51 15.51 -18.44
CA ALA A 187 -3.81 16.75 -18.15
C ALA A 187 -4.51 17.59 -17.07
N HIS A 188 -5.82 17.69 -17.14
CA HIS A 188 -6.63 18.40 -16.13
C HIS A 188 -6.59 17.71 -14.77
N LEU A 189 -6.61 16.38 -14.73
CA LEU A 189 -6.49 15.60 -13.49
C LEU A 189 -5.14 15.77 -12.77
N LEU A 190 -4.07 15.94 -13.55
CA LEU A 190 -2.71 16.12 -13.04
C LEU A 190 -2.38 17.59 -12.69
N GLY A 191 -3.33 18.52 -12.95
CA GLY A 191 -3.08 19.96 -12.76
C GLY A 191 -2.11 20.54 -13.78
N CYS A 192 -1.91 19.87 -14.91
CA CYS A 192 -1.09 20.31 -16.04
C CYS A 192 -2.02 21.00 -17.04
N SER A 193 -2.41 22.24 -16.75
CA SER A 193 -3.16 23.12 -17.68
C SER A 193 -2.25 24.21 -18.22
#